data_c9f545c5ea9943090ae58dfe9a193046
#
_entry.id   c9f545c5ea9943090ae58dfe9a193046
#
_cell.length_a   1.000
_cell.length_b   1.000
_cell.length_c   1.000
_cell.angle_alpha   90.00
_cell.angle_beta   90.00
_cell.angle_gamma   90.00
#
_symmetry.space_group_name_H-M   'P 1'
#
loop_
_entity.id
_entity.type
_entity.pdbx_description
1 polymer ?
#
loop_
_entity_poly.entity_id
_entity_poly.type
_entity_poly.pdbx_seq_one_letter_code
_entity_poly.pdbx_strand_id
1 'polypeptide(L)'
;MVDYIVLGRFQPFHNGHAYLLNRAFEFAGENEVVIAIGSAGKGWESNNPWTLEERKLMIEAWLGSNKKIATIVGIDDINDPPNWVKHASKHHGDGVLVTSDEGTKELYESDNFPVEFVDLANRENLEGWRVRQTLLMLSTVYDDNAVREVLTATVPIPVIDWLIENDAIFRLSTMVAGVNVG
;
A
#
# COMPACT_ATOMS: atom_id res chain seq x y z
N MET A 1 21.20 -13.93 7.45
CA MET A 1 19.79 -13.51 7.61
C MET A 1 19.41 -12.80 6.33
N VAL A 2 18.30 -13.14 5.71
CA VAL A 2 17.86 -12.55 4.43
C VAL A 2 16.52 -11.88 4.67
N ASP A 3 16.45 -10.56 4.50
CA ASP A 3 15.21 -9.82 4.73
C ASP A 3 14.25 -9.97 3.55
N TYR A 4 12.96 -9.91 3.82
CA TYR A 4 11.91 -9.98 2.82
C TYR A 4 11.22 -8.63 2.68
N ILE A 5 11.22 -8.08 1.48
CA ILE A 5 10.81 -6.71 1.18
C ILE A 5 9.48 -6.72 0.44
N VAL A 6 8.53 -5.94 0.90
CA VAL A 6 7.28 -5.66 0.17
C VAL A 6 7.23 -4.19 -0.17
N LEU A 7 7.21 -3.88 -1.46
CA LEU A 7 7.13 -2.51 -1.98
C LEU A 7 5.71 -2.21 -2.45
N GLY A 8 5.17 -1.06 -2.05
CA GLY A 8 3.87 -0.58 -2.52
C GLY A 8 3.63 0.88 -2.20
N ARG A 9 2.65 1.51 -2.85
CA ARG A 9 2.22 2.86 -2.49
C ARG A 9 1.26 2.90 -1.30
N PHE A 10 0.52 1.82 -1.08
CA PHE A 10 -0.46 1.69 0.02
C PHE A 10 -1.47 2.84 0.07
N GLN A 11 -2.10 3.15 -1.07
CA GLN A 11 -3.03 4.26 -1.25
C GLN A 11 -4.49 3.80 -1.54
N PRO A 12 -5.23 3.28 -0.53
CA PRO A 12 -4.80 2.92 0.82
C PRO A 12 -4.20 1.51 0.89
N PHE A 13 -3.87 1.07 2.11
CA PHE A 13 -3.64 -0.35 2.40
C PHE A 13 -4.94 -1.15 2.16
N HIS A 14 -4.88 -2.24 1.42
CA HIS A 14 -6.03 -3.05 1.05
C HIS A 14 -5.75 -4.56 1.13
N ASN A 15 -6.75 -5.40 0.92
CA ASN A 15 -6.63 -6.85 1.08
C ASN A 15 -5.56 -7.49 0.19
N GLY A 16 -5.26 -6.91 -0.98
CA GLY A 16 -4.15 -7.35 -1.82
C GLY A 16 -2.79 -7.16 -1.16
N HIS A 17 -2.59 -6.03 -0.48
CA HIS A 17 -1.38 -5.79 0.32
C HIS A 17 -1.31 -6.73 1.53
N ALA A 18 -2.44 -6.94 2.22
CA ALA A 18 -2.51 -7.87 3.34
C ALA A 18 -2.13 -9.29 2.93
N TYR A 19 -2.63 -9.76 1.79
CA TYR A 19 -2.28 -11.06 1.24
C TYR A 19 -0.77 -11.15 0.95
N LEU A 20 -0.22 -10.17 0.25
CA LEU A 20 1.20 -10.13 -0.13
C LEU A 20 2.10 -10.11 1.11
N LEU A 21 1.75 -9.31 2.13
CA LEU A 21 2.48 -9.27 3.40
C LEU A 21 2.41 -10.61 4.15
N ASN A 22 1.26 -11.27 4.17
CA ASN A 22 1.16 -12.60 4.78
C ASN A 22 2.10 -13.58 4.10
N ARG A 23 2.20 -13.57 2.77
CA ARG A 23 3.16 -14.40 2.03
C ARG A 23 4.61 -14.02 2.37
N ALA A 24 4.91 -12.73 2.46
CA ALA A 24 6.25 -12.28 2.85
C ALA A 24 6.63 -12.77 4.26
N PHE A 25 5.71 -12.70 5.24
CA PHE A 25 5.94 -13.24 6.58
C PHE A 25 6.11 -14.77 6.59
N GLU A 26 5.39 -15.50 5.73
CA GLU A 26 5.56 -16.95 5.59
C GLU A 26 6.95 -17.30 5.03
N PHE A 27 7.43 -16.59 4.01
CA PHE A 27 8.77 -16.77 3.45
C PHE A 27 9.87 -16.37 4.44
N ALA A 28 9.67 -15.26 5.15
CA ALA A 28 10.64 -14.74 6.10
C ALA A 28 10.88 -15.69 7.29
N GLY A 29 9.85 -16.38 7.77
CA GLY A 29 9.96 -17.18 8.98
C GLY A 29 10.42 -16.36 10.18
N GLU A 30 11.68 -16.51 10.59
CA GLU A 30 12.31 -15.75 11.67
C GLU A 30 13.10 -14.52 11.17
N ASN A 31 13.20 -14.33 9.85
CA ASN A 31 13.89 -13.17 9.27
C ASN A 31 12.97 -11.92 9.29
N GLU A 32 13.55 -10.79 9.02
CA GLU A 32 12.84 -9.51 9.02
C GLU A 32 11.96 -9.33 7.76
N VAL A 33 10.83 -8.68 7.95
CA VAL A 33 10.00 -8.16 6.85
C VAL A 33 10.14 -6.65 6.82
N VAL A 34 10.51 -6.11 5.67
CA VAL A 34 10.61 -4.68 5.42
C VAL A 34 9.46 -4.24 4.51
N ILE A 35 8.68 -3.28 4.95
CA ILE A 35 7.59 -2.68 4.18
C ILE A 35 8.08 -1.34 3.64
N ALA A 36 8.29 -1.26 2.33
CA ALA A 36 8.77 -0.09 1.64
C ALA A 36 7.59 0.68 1.02
N ILE A 37 7.35 1.90 1.50
CA ILE A 37 6.27 2.76 1.02
C ILE A 37 6.82 3.68 -0.07
N GLY A 38 6.49 3.41 -1.32
CA GLY A 38 6.85 4.24 -2.47
C GLY A 38 6.10 5.57 -2.51
N SER A 39 6.59 6.50 -3.34
CA SER A 39 6.05 7.87 -3.45
C SER A 39 5.87 8.53 -2.07
N ALA A 40 6.91 8.46 -1.23
CA ALA A 40 6.85 8.89 0.17
C ALA A 40 6.48 10.37 0.32
N GLY A 41 7.00 11.22 -0.54
CA GLY A 41 6.71 12.66 -0.55
C GLY A 41 5.31 13.04 -1.08
N LYS A 42 4.49 12.07 -1.50
CA LYS A 42 3.16 12.32 -2.05
C LYS A 42 2.07 12.23 -0.98
N GLY A 43 1.09 13.11 -1.10
CA GLY A 43 -0.10 13.14 -0.26
C GLY A 43 -1.02 14.28 -0.69
N TRP A 44 -2.31 14.22 -0.33
CA TRP A 44 -3.32 15.22 -0.67
C TRP A 44 -3.51 15.43 -2.20
N GLU A 45 -3.25 14.40 -2.96
CA GLU A 45 -3.48 14.34 -4.41
C GLU A 45 -4.51 13.24 -4.72
N SER A 46 -5.27 13.37 -5.80
CA SER A 46 -6.31 12.40 -6.18
C SER A 46 -5.82 10.95 -6.30
N ASN A 47 -4.58 10.77 -6.80
CA ASN A 47 -3.94 9.46 -6.93
C ASN A 47 -3.15 9.03 -5.68
N ASN A 48 -2.85 9.97 -4.79
CA ASN A 48 -2.12 9.77 -3.54
C ASN A 48 -2.81 10.57 -2.40
N PRO A 49 -4.02 10.17 -1.97
CA PRO A 49 -4.79 10.95 -1.01
C PRO A 49 -4.16 11.02 0.38
N TRP A 50 -3.40 10.00 0.75
CA TRP A 50 -2.85 9.88 2.11
C TRP A 50 -1.34 10.10 2.13
N THR A 51 -0.88 10.84 3.14
CA THR A 51 0.55 11.11 3.39
C THR A 51 1.31 9.84 3.77
N LEU A 52 2.63 9.91 3.80
CA LEU A 52 3.48 8.80 4.27
C LEU A 52 3.09 8.36 5.68
N GLU A 53 2.93 9.31 6.60
CA GLU A 53 2.61 9.01 8.00
C GLU A 53 1.23 8.35 8.15
N GLU A 54 0.23 8.82 7.42
CA GLU A 54 -1.10 8.20 7.40
C GLU A 54 -1.06 6.77 6.86
N ARG A 55 -0.28 6.52 5.81
CA ARG A 55 -0.09 5.16 5.27
C ARG A 55 0.64 4.25 6.23
N LYS A 56 1.64 4.76 6.97
CA LYS A 56 2.29 4.02 8.05
C LYS A 56 1.29 3.62 9.12
N LEU A 57 0.46 4.55 9.60
CA LEU A 57 -0.54 4.28 10.62
C LEU A 57 -1.56 3.21 10.18
N MET A 58 -1.99 3.21 8.91
CA MET A 58 -2.84 2.15 8.35
C MET A 58 -2.13 0.79 8.38
N ILE A 59 -0.86 0.73 7.99
CA ILE A 59 -0.05 -0.50 8.02
C ILE A 59 0.14 -0.97 9.46
N GLU A 60 0.48 -0.08 10.37
CA GLU A 60 0.67 -0.38 11.80
C GLU A 60 -0.63 -0.90 12.45
N ALA A 61 -1.80 -0.33 12.10
CA ALA A 61 -3.09 -0.84 12.55
C ALA A 61 -3.31 -2.29 12.11
N TRP A 62 -2.97 -2.62 10.87
CA TRP A 62 -3.06 -3.99 10.37
C TRP A 62 -2.03 -4.91 11.03
N LEU A 63 -0.78 -4.49 11.16
CA LEU A 63 0.29 -5.26 11.82
C LEU A 63 -0.09 -5.59 13.26
N GLY A 64 -0.53 -4.58 14.03
CA GLY A 64 -0.93 -4.74 15.42
C GLY A 64 -2.09 -5.73 15.59
N SER A 65 -3.12 -5.63 14.74
CA SER A 65 -4.26 -6.56 14.74
C SER A 65 -3.85 -8.00 14.44
N ASN A 66 -2.81 -8.21 13.65
CA ASN A 66 -2.30 -9.54 13.27
C ASN A 66 -1.11 -9.99 14.14
N LYS A 67 -0.71 -9.21 15.14
CA LYS A 67 0.46 -9.48 16.02
C LYS A 67 1.75 -9.71 15.20
N LYS A 68 1.92 -8.93 14.15
CA LYS A 68 3.10 -8.94 13.27
C LYS A 68 3.97 -7.73 13.55
N ILE A 69 5.27 -7.88 13.32
CA ILE A 69 6.26 -6.81 13.44
C ILE A 69 7.02 -6.71 12.13
N ALA A 70 7.19 -5.51 11.61
CA ALA A 70 7.95 -5.23 10.40
C ALA A 70 8.64 -3.87 10.52
N THR A 71 9.75 -3.70 9.81
CA THR A 71 10.34 -2.37 9.61
C THR A 71 9.61 -1.65 8.47
N ILE A 72 9.24 -0.38 8.67
CA ILE A 72 8.55 0.42 7.66
C ILE A 72 9.44 1.58 7.23
N VAL A 73 9.71 1.68 5.92
CA VAL A 73 10.53 2.74 5.33
C VAL A 73 9.77 3.47 4.23
N GLY A 74 10.02 4.77 4.09
CA GLY A 74 9.49 5.58 2.99
C GLY A 74 10.54 5.75 1.89
N ILE A 75 10.13 5.72 0.62
CA ILE A 75 11.00 5.91 -0.54
C ILE A 75 10.39 6.98 -1.44
N ASP A 76 11.14 8.06 -1.65
CA ASP A 76 10.74 9.13 -2.56
C ASP A 76 10.95 8.75 -4.03
N ASP A 77 10.11 9.29 -4.92
CA ASP A 77 10.27 9.13 -6.35
C ASP A 77 11.45 9.99 -6.86
N ILE A 78 12.28 9.41 -7.71
CA ILE A 78 13.46 10.12 -8.28
C ILE A 78 13.31 10.43 -9.77
N ASN A 79 12.22 10.05 -10.42
CA ASN A 79 12.01 10.23 -11.88
C ASN A 79 13.17 9.70 -12.75
N ASP A 80 13.87 8.67 -12.28
CA ASP A 80 15.04 8.06 -12.94
C ASP A 80 14.88 6.53 -12.92
N PRO A 81 14.05 5.94 -13.80
CA PRO A 81 13.76 4.52 -13.81
C PRO A 81 15.01 3.63 -13.86
N PRO A 82 16.07 3.93 -14.64
CA PRO A 82 17.28 3.10 -14.66
C PRO A 82 18.01 3.00 -13.32
N ASN A 83 17.86 3.98 -12.45
CA ASN A 83 18.53 4.03 -11.15
C ASN A 83 17.56 3.79 -9.97
N TRP A 84 16.28 3.46 -10.27
CA TRP A 84 15.26 3.31 -9.25
C TRP A 84 15.58 2.21 -8.24
N VAL A 85 15.96 1.01 -8.68
CA VAL A 85 16.25 -0.11 -7.77
C VAL A 85 17.44 0.21 -6.86
N LYS A 86 18.51 0.82 -7.40
CA LYS A 86 19.66 1.27 -6.59
C LYS A 86 19.29 2.34 -5.57
N HIS A 87 18.35 3.22 -5.94
CA HIS A 87 17.82 4.21 -5.00
C HIS A 87 16.99 3.53 -3.90
N ALA A 88 16.06 2.67 -4.28
CA ALA A 88 15.18 1.96 -3.36
C ALA A 88 15.97 1.07 -2.37
N SER A 89 17.00 0.36 -2.84
CA SER A 89 17.84 -0.51 -2.02
C SER A 89 18.57 0.22 -0.90
N LYS A 90 18.87 1.51 -1.06
CA LYS A 90 19.46 2.31 0.02
C LYS A 90 18.52 2.51 1.20
N HIS A 91 17.22 2.35 0.98
CA HIS A 91 16.18 2.52 2.00
C HIS A 91 15.70 1.20 2.58
N HIS A 92 15.42 0.20 1.72
CA HIS A 92 14.93 -1.09 2.20
C HIS A 92 16.01 -2.15 2.42
N GLY A 93 17.26 -1.85 2.05
CA GLY A 93 18.37 -2.79 2.20
C GLY A 93 18.41 -3.87 1.12
N ASP A 94 19.32 -4.84 1.34
CA ASP A 94 19.44 -6.07 0.55
C ASP A 94 18.43 -7.10 1.06
N GLY A 95 18.01 -8.01 0.17
CA GLY A 95 17.03 -9.04 0.56
C GLY A 95 16.37 -9.70 -0.64
N VAL A 96 15.14 -10.16 -0.44
CA VAL A 96 14.29 -10.73 -1.47
C VAL A 96 13.02 -9.87 -1.59
N LEU A 97 12.78 -9.33 -2.75
CA LEU A 97 11.52 -8.61 -3.02
C LEU A 97 10.39 -9.62 -3.18
N VAL A 98 9.30 -9.43 -2.42
CA VAL A 98 8.06 -10.19 -2.60
C VAL A 98 7.05 -9.29 -3.31
N THR A 99 6.65 -9.67 -4.50
CA THR A 99 5.73 -8.88 -5.32
C THR A 99 4.73 -9.73 -6.07
N SER A 100 3.57 -9.16 -6.37
CA SER A 100 2.58 -9.73 -7.28
C SER A 100 2.48 -8.93 -8.59
N ASP A 101 3.31 -7.91 -8.78
CA ASP A 101 3.30 -7.03 -9.95
C ASP A 101 4.43 -7.39 -10.91
N GLU A 102 4.08 -7.79 -12.14
CA GLU A 102 5.06 -8.19 -13.16
C GLU A 102 6.03 -7.05 -13.51
N GLY A 103 5.55 -5.81 -13.61
CA GLY A 103 6.42 -4.67 -13.91
C GLY A 103 7.45 -4.42 -12.82
N THR A 104 7.06 -4.53 -11.56
CA THR A 104 7.98 -4.41 -10.42
C THR A 104 8.98 -5.58 -10.39
N LYS A 105 8.52 -6.79 -10.67
CA LYS A 105 9.38 -7.98 -10.79
C LYS A 105 10.45 -7.76 -11.86
N GLU A 106 10.04 -7.44 -13.09
CA GLU A 106 10.97 -7.21 -14.22
C GLU A 106 12.00 -6.12 -13.90
N LEU A 107 11.54 -5.04 -13.25
CA LEU A 107 12.41 -3.92 -12.86
C LEU A 107 13.51 -4.38 -11.88
N TYR A 108 13.17 -5.14 -10.85
CA TYR A 108 14.13 -5.61 -9.84
C TYR A 108 15.03 -6.72 -10.39
N GLU A 109 14.49 -7.67 -11.15
CA GLU A 109 15.27 -8.73 -11.80
C GLU A 109 16.30 -8.15 -12.80
N SER A 110 15.96 -7.06 -13.51
CA SER A 110 16.89 -6.40 -14.44
C SER A 110 18.12 -5.79 -13.76
N ASP A 111 18.00 -5.47 -12.47
CA ASP A 111 19.12 -5.00 -11.62
C ASP A 111 19.74 -6.15 -10.78
N ASN A 112 19.44 -7.41 -11.11
CA ASN A 112 19.88 -8.63 -10.42
C ASN A 112 19.44 -8.70 -8.95
N PHE A 113 18.35 -8.06 -8.58
CA PHE A 113 17.80 -8.15 -7.24
C PHE A 113 16.91 -9.40 -7.12
N PRO A 114 17.06 -10.23 -6.06
CA PRO A 114 16.25 -11.43 -5.88
C PRO A 114 14.76 -11.11 -5.72
N VAL A 115 13.90 -11.88 -6.42
CA VAL A 115 12.45 -11.67 -6.40
C VAL A 115 11.71 -12.98 -6.18
N GLU A 116 10.78 -12.98 -5.23
CA GLU A 116 9.73 -13.99 -5.06
C GLU A 116 8.42 -13.45 -5.63
N PHE A 117 7.94 -14.05 -6.71
CA PHE A 117 6.69 -13.66 -7.32
C PHE A 117 5.51 -14.42 -6.71
N VAL A 118 4.50 -13.69 -6.29
CA VAL A 118 3.28 -14.22 -5.66
C VAL A 118 2.09 -13.93 -6.56
N ASP A 119 1.42 -14.97 -7.00
CA ASP A 119 0.20 -14.83 -7.78
C ASP A 119 -0.95 -14.35 -6.89
N LEU A 120 -1.61 -13.27 -7.27
CA LEU A 120 -2.73 -12.66 -6.54
C LEU A 120 -4.04 -13.00 -7.24
N ALA A 121 -4.80 -13.92 -6.66
CA ALA A 121 -6.16 -14.20 -7.11
C ALA A 121 -7.07 -12.96 -6.96
N ASN A 122 -7.95 -12.74 -7.92
CA ASN A 122 -8.86 -11.57 -7.97
C ASN A 122 -8.15 -10.21 -7.99
N ARG A 123 -6.94 -10.15 -8.55
CA ARG A 123 -6.14 -8.93 -8.66
C ARG A 123 -6.95 -7.72 -9.14
N GLU A 124 -7.82 -7.91 -10.13
CA GLU A 124 -8.63 -6.84 -10.73
C GLU A 124 -9.47 -6.08 -9.70
N ASN A 125 -10.00 -6.76 -8.68
CA ASN A 125 -10.81 -6.14 -7.63
C ASN A 125 -9.96 -5.47 -6.53
N LEU A 126 -8.66 -5.77 -6.48
CA LEU A 126 -7.72 -5.32 -5.45
C LEU A 126 -6.72 -4.28 -6.00
N GLU A 127 -7.00 -3.71 -7.17
CA GLU A 127 -6.21 -2.59 -7.68
C GLU A 127 -6.49 -1.32 -6.88
N GLY A 128 -5.44 -0.65 -6.44
CA GLY A 128 -5.56 0.53 -5.57
C GLY A 128 -6.47 1.63 -6.12
N TRP A 129 -6.52 1.82 -7.44
CA TRP A 129 -7.41 2.81 -8.05
C TRP A 129 -8.90 2.44 -7.92
N ARG A 130 -9.25 1.13 -8.00
CA ARG A 130 -10.62 0.66 -7.77
C ARG A 130 -11.05 0.85 -6.33
N VAL A 131 -10.16 0.53 -5.39
CA VAL A 131 -10.40 0.77 -3.96
C VAL A 131 -10.64 2.27 -3.72
N ARG A 132 -9.83 3.15 -4.33
CA ARG A 132 -10.04 4.61 -4.22
C ARG A 132 -11.35 5.07 -4.86
N GLN A 133 -11.81 4.48 -5.97
CA GLN A 133 -13.13 4.78 -6.54
C GLN A 133 -14.26 4.42 -5.57
N THR A 134 -14.20 3.25 -4.94
CA THR A 134 -15.18 2.84 -3.93
C THR A 134 -15.17 3.81 -2.74
N LEU A 135 -13.99 4.17 -2.24
CA LEU A 135 -13.84 5.16 -1.17
C LEU A 135 -14.37 6.54 -1.56
N LEU A 136 -14.16 6.96 -2.80
CA LEU A 136 -14.72 8.22 -3.31
C LEU A 136 -16.27 8.19 -3.31
N MET A 137 -16.88 7.10 -3.74
CA MET A 137 -18.35 6.95 -3.67
C MET A 137 -18.87 6.99 -2.23
N LEU A 138 -18.08 6.51 -1.27
CA LEU A 138 -18.42 6.50 0.14
C LEU A 138 -18.06 7.80 0.87
N SER A 139 -17.33 8.71 0.24
CA SER A 139 -16.76 9.91 0.89
C SER A 139 -17.81 10.89 1.45
N THR A 140 -19.05 10.80 1.01
CA THR A 140 -20.17 11.60 1.49
C THR A 140 -21.26 10.78 2.19
N VAL A 141 -20.96 9.51 2.51
CA VAL A 141 -21.84 8.64 3.28
C VAL A 141 -21.49 8.76 4.77
N TYR A 142 -22.46 9.18 5.57
CA TYR A 142 -22.29 9.45 7.01
C TYR A 142 -22.74 8.28 7.91
N ASP A 143 -23.07 7.14 7.32
CA ASP A 143 -23.37 5.90 8.04
C ASP A 143 -22.13 5.01 8.07
N ASP A 144 -21.42 5.00 9.18
CA ASP A 144 -20.20 4.22 9.37
C ASP A 144 -20.42 2.71 9.19
N ASN A 145 -21.61 2.19 9.52
CA ASN A 145 -21.90 0.77 9.34
C ASN A 145 -22.04 0.43 7.85
N ALA A 146 -22.69 1.27 7.07
CA ALA A 146 -22.78 1.11 5.63
C ALA A 146 -21.39 1.21 4.96
N VAL A 147 -20.57 2.16 5.41
CA VAL A 147 -19.17 2.30 4.94
C VAL A 147 -18.37 1.02 5.24
N ARG A 148 -18.44 0.50 6.46
CA ARG A 148 -17.78 -0.75 6.87
C ARG A 148 -18.22 -1.94 6.02
N GLU A 149 -19.52 -2.12 5.86
CA GLU A 149 -20.08 -3.24 5.08
C GLU A 149 -19.52 -3.26 3.65
N VAL A 150 -19.51 -2.11 2.97
CA VAL A 150 -18.99 -2.01 1.59
C VAL A 150 -17.49 -2.24 1.53
N LEU A 151 -16.70 -1.63 2.43
CA LEU A 151 -15.24 -1.69 2.37
C LEU A 151 -14.65 -3.03 2.79
N THR A 152 -15.35 -3.83 3.60
CA THR A 152 -14.85 -5.13 4.09
C THR A 152 -14.50 -6.10 2.95
N ALA A 153 -15.09 -5.94 1.78
CA ALA A 153 -14.74 -6.74 0.60
C ALA A 153 -13.30 -6.50 0.10
N THR A 154 -12.74 -5.31 0.30
CA THR A 154 -11.47 -4.92 -0.31
C THR A 154 -10.44 -4.34 0.66
N VAL A 155 -10.86 -3.92 1.85
CA VAL A 155 -10.00 -3.27 2.85
C VAL A 155 -10.07 -4.05 4.18
N PRO A 156 -8.94 -4.31 4.86
CA PRO A 156 -8.95 -4.96 6.17
C PRO A 156 -9.64 -4.09 7.23
N ILE A 157 -10.36 -4.73 8.16
CA ILE A 157 -11.12 -4.05 9.22
C ILE A 157 -10.29 -3.02 10.00
N PRO A 158 -9.06 -3.30 10.47
CA PRO A 158 -8.28 -2.30 11.20
C PRO A 158 -7.98 -1.03 10.39
N VAL A 159 -7.87 -1.16 9.08
CA VAL A 159 -7.66 -0.03 8.18
C VAL A 159 -8.95 0.74 7.93
N ILE A 160 -10.08 0.04 7.82
CA ILE A 160 -11.40 0.68 7.74
C ILE A 160 -11.65 1.51 9.00
N ASP A 161 -11.38 0.94 10.17
CA ASP A 161 -11.53 1.64 11.46
C ASP A 161 -10.67 2.89 11.49
N TRP A 162 -9.41 2.78 11.11
CA TRP A 162 -8.51 3.93 11.04
C TRP A 162 -9.03 5.02 10.09
N LEU A 163 -9.52 4.64 8.90
CA LEU A 163 -10.04 5.58 7.89
C LEU A 163 -11.26 6.34 8.42
N ILE A 164 -12.15 5.66 9.13
CA ILE A 164 -13.37 6.27 9.71
C ILE A 164 -12.99 7.18 10.90
N GLU A 165 -12.22 6.68 11.86
CA GLU A 165 -11.84 7.39 13.08
C GLU A 165 -11.04 8.67 12.80
N ASN A 166 -10.31 8.73 11.68
CA ASN A 166 -9.52 9.90 11.29
C ASN A 166 -10.19 10.76 10.21
N ASP A 167 -11.47 10.52 9.90
CA ASP A 167 -12.22 11.23 8.84
C ASP A 167 -11.46 11.24 7.49
N ALA A 168 -10.71 10.17 7.23
CA ALA A 168 -9.76 10.11 6.14
C ALA A 168 -10.40 9.76 4.78
N ILE A 169 -11.69 9.42 4.75
CA ILE A 169 -12.45 9.11 3.53
C ILE A 169 -13.05 10.39 2.94
N PHE A 170 -13.58 11.30 3.78
CA PHE A 170 -14.25 12.53 3.34
C PHE A 170 -13.37 13.40 2.44
N ARG A 171 -12.06 13.45 2.68
CA ARG A 171 -11.12 14.23 1.88
C ARG A 171 -11.17 13.92 0.37
N LEU A 172 -11.53 12.69 0.00
CA LEU A 172 -11.64 12.31 -1.40
C LEU A 172 -12.70 13.13 -2.16
N SER A 173 -13.78 13.52 -1.50
CA SER A 173 -14.81 14.38 -2.10
C SER A 173 -14.28 15.76 -2.47
N THR A 174 -13.25 16.23 -1.76
CA THR A 174 -12.64 17.54 -1.98
C THR A 174 -11.54 17.52 -3.04
N MET A 175 -11.04 16.31 -3.39
CA MET A 175 -9.96 16.11 -4.35
C MET A 175 -10.47 15.79 -5.76
N VAL A 176 -11.77 15.61 -5.96
CA VAL A 176 -12.36 15.49 -7.30
C VAL A 176 -12.06 16.80 -8.02
N ALA A 177 -11.09 16.71 -8.94
CA ALA A 177 -10.54 17.84 -9.66
C ALA A 177 -11.64 18.71 -10.22
N GLY A 178 -11.46 20.00 -10.08
CA GLY A 178 -12.32 21.05 -10.48
C GLY A 178 -13.26 20.70 -11.62
N VAL A 179 -14.52 20.56 -11.31
CA VAL A 179 -15.56 20.93 -12.23
C VAL A 179 -15.23 22.37 -12.57
N ASN A 180 -14.68 22.61 -13.76
CA ASN A 180 -14.68 23.94 -14.33
C ASN A 180 -16.12 24.41 -14.34
N VAL A 181 -16.52 25.12 -13.32
CA VAL A 181 -17.74 25.89 -13.31
C VAL A 181 -17.42 27.09 -14.20
N GLY A 182 -17.63 26.88 -15.51
CA GLY A 182 -17.60 27.98 -16.47
C GLY A 182 -18.79 28.89 -16.28
#